data_61203cc8ffb3dc11fa2eeb013fee5c7c
#
_entry.id   61203cc8ffb3dc11fa2eeb013fee5c7c
#
_cell.length_a   1.000
_cell.length_b   1.000
_cell.length_c   1.000
_cell.angle_alpha   90.00
_cell.angle_beta   90.00
_cell.angle_gamma   90.00
#
_symmetry.space_group_name_H-M   'P 1'
#
loop_
_entity.id
_entity.type
_entity.pdbx_description
1 polymer ?
#
loop_
_entity_poly.entity_id
_entity_poly.type
_entity_poly.pdbx_seq_one_letter_code
_entity_poly.pdbx_strand_id
1 'polypeptide(L)'
;IPLRIDIQEAAYKAGLIDNYNAFILGGSGTGKSFFTNYFVRSCYDAGQTVFIIDVGDSYQGLCSVINEESGGRDGIYHTWDKEHPITFDAFIGIEDWVDTTGRLQQDCDGVNFLLSFLQTLWAPSGGWNADSANILKQIVRDFASSRREMAQRPIFNDLREYIVQVIAPQVHSREGYICDSVQVDHKRFDIDGLILAMGDYAEGGAFGFLLNDRSPRDLFSSRFTVFEVDKLSGINDSKFYSLCILCIMNSFNARMRCTSGMKVMVIEEAWKAIANETMSGYL
;
A
#
# COMPACT_ATOMS: atom_id res chain seq x y z
N ILE A 1 -27.70 -22.10 -26.90
CA ILE A 1 -27.66 -21.80 -25.44
C ILE A 1 -26.22 -21.38 -25.17
N PRO A 2 -25.98 -20.15 -24.69
CA PRO A 2 -24.63 -19.74 -24.31
C PRO A 2 -24.15 -20.60 -23.13
N LEU A 3 -23.01 -21.27 -23.32
CA LEU A 3 -22.39 -22.06 -22.27
C LEU A 3 -21.59 -21.10 -21.37
N ARG A 4 -22.01 -20.94 -20.13
CA ARG A 4 -21.26 -20.17 -19.14
C ARG A 4 -20.38 -21.15 -18.35
N ILE A 5 -19.08 -21.07 -18.53
CA ILE A 5 -18.11 -21.88 -17.80
C ILE A 5 -17.28 -20.92 -16.94
N ASP A 6 -17.32 -21.12 -15.64
CA ASP A 6 -16.34 -20.55 -14.74
C ASP A 6 -15.12 -21.48 -14.69
N ILE A 7 -14.09 -21.12 -15.45
CA ILE A 7 -12.90 -21.96 -15.61
C ILE A 7 -12.12 -22.07 -14.29
N GLN A 8 -12.06 -20.99 -13.52
CA GLN A 8 -11.33 -20.97 -12.25
C GLN A 8 -12.03 -21.85 -11.21
N GLU A 9 -13.34 -21.68 -11.05
CA GLU A 9 -14.15 -22.53 -10.15
C GLU A 9 -14.11 -24.00 -10.56
N ALA A 10 -14.18 -24.30 -11.85
CA ALA A 10 -14.07 -25.67 -12.34
C ALA A 10 -12.68 -26.27 -12.07
N ALA A 11 -11.61 -25.51 -12.26
CA ALA A 11 -10.25 -25.95 -12.00
C ALA A 11 -10.01 -26.15 -10.48
N TYR A 12 -10.52 -25.25 -9.64
CA TYR A 12 -10.43 -25.38 -8.18
C TYR A 12 -11.16 -26.63 -7.67
N LYS A 13 -12.40 -26.85 -8.11
CA LYS A 13 -13.17 -28.05 -7.76
C LYS A 13 -12.55 -29.35 -8.26
N ALA A 14 -11.82 -29.29 -9.36
CA ALA A 14 -11.07 -30.43 -9.90
C ALA A 14 -9.71 -30.66 -9.20
N GLY A 15 -9.32 -29.80 -8.23
CA GLY A 15 -8.03 -29.89 -7.55
C GLY A 15 -6.83 -29.57 -8.45
N LEU A 16 -7.04 -28.81 -9.53
CA LEU A 16 -5.99 -28.43 -10.47
C LEU A 16 -5.28 -27.13 -10.07
N ILE A 17 -5.92 -26.33 -9.21
CA ILE A 17 -5.38 -25.09 -8.64
C ILE A 17 -5.72 -25.03 -7.16
N ASP A 18 -4.82 -24.43 -6.36
CA ASP A 18 -4.98 -24.26 -4.92
C ASP A 18 -5.54 -22.87 -4.54
N ASN A 19 -5.53 -21.93 -5.49
CA ASN A 19 -6.03 -20.57 -5.31
C ASN A 19 -6.53 -19.99 -6.66
N TYR A 20 -7.14 -18.82 -6.61
CA TYR A 20 -7.70 -18.14 -7.78
C TYR A 20 -6.74 -17.12 -8.42
N ASN A 21 -5.47 -17.10 -8.02
CA ASN A 21 -4.48 -16.23 -8.64
C ASN A 21 -4.27 -16.61 -10.11
N ALA A 22 -4.22 -15.60 -10.97
CA ALA A 22 -4.05 -15.80 -12.39
C ALA A 22 -2.96 -14.84 -12.93
N PHE A 23 -2.17 -15.34 -13.89
CA PHE A 23 -1.17 -14.55 -14.57
C PHE A 23 -1.48 -14.52 -16.06
N ILE A 24 -1.71 -13.32 -16.60
CA ILE A 24 -2.11 -13.13 -18.00
C ILE A 24 -0.90 -12.61 -18.79
N LEU A 25 -0.40 -13.43 -19.68
CA LEU A 25 0.74 -13.12 -20.53
C LEU A 25 0.33 -12.97 -22.00
N GLY A 26 0.97 -12.04 -22.67
CA GLY A 26 0.80 -11.86 -24.12
C GLY A 26 1.59 -10.65 -24.62
N GLY A 27 1.99 -10.67 -25.87
CA GLY A 27 2.66 -9.55 -26.55
C GLY A 27 1.75 -8.31 -26.67
N SER A 28 2.32 -7.19 -27.07
CA SER A 28 1.52 -5.99 -27.38
C SER A 28 0.53 -6.30 -28.53
N GLY A 29 -0.69 -5.79 -28.44
CA GLY A 29 -1.73 -5.98 -29.47
C GLY A 29 -2.39 -7.37 -29.51
N THR A 30 -2.06 -8.31 -28.61
CA THR A 30 -2.64 -9.67 -28.60
C THR A 30 -4.03 -9.75 -27.95
N GLY A 31 -4.57 -8.64 -27.46
CA GLY A 31 -5.90 -8.58 -26.87
C GLY A 31 -5.94 -8.79 -25.35
N LYS A 32 -4.80 -8.70 -24.64
CA LYS A 32 -4.78 -8.80 -23.17
C LYS A 32 -5.78 -7.85 -22.50
N SER A 33 -5.67 -6.56 -22.76
CA SER A 33 -6.55 -5.55 -22.14
C SER A 33 -8.02 -5.74 -22.55
N PHE A 34 -8.31 -6.24 -23.76
CA PHE A 34 -9.67 -6.59 -24.16
C PHE A 34 -10.21 -7.76 -23.31
N PHE A 35 -9.41 -8.81 -23.17
CA PHE A 35 -9.77 -9.97 -22.35
C PHE A 35 -9.98 -9.57 -20.88
N THR A 36 -9.04 -8.81 -20.30
CA THR A 36 -9.14 -8.38 -18.89
C THR A 36 -10.32 -7.45 -18.64
N ASN A 37 -10.62 -6.52 -19.55
CA ASN A 37 -11.84 -5.70 -19.47
C ASN A 37 -13.12 -6.56 -19.46
N TYR A 38 -13.21 -7.56 -20.34
CA TYR A 38 -14.33 -8.50 -20.36
C TYR A 38 -14.41 -9.32 -19.06
N PHE A 39 -13.28 -9.81 -18.59
CA PHE A 39 -13.19 -10.61 -17.36
C PHE A 39 -13.64 -9.79 -16.13
N VAL A 40 -13.08 -8.61 -15.91
CA VAL A 40 -13.43 -7.77 -14.74
C VAL A 40 -14.88 -7.27 -14.80
N ARG A 41 -15.40 -6.98 -16.02
CA ARG A 41 -16.82 -6.68 -16.19
C ARG A 41 -17.68 -7.86 -15.76
N SER A 42 -17.34 -9.08 -16.16
CA SER A 42 -18.07 -10.30 -15.78
C SER A 42 -18.03 -10.54 -14.27
N CYS A 43 -16.90 -10.25 -13.61
CA CYS A 43 -16.77 -10.32 -12.16
C CYS A 43 -17.69 -9.31 -11.45
N TYR A 44 -17.69 -8.05 -11.93
CA TYR A 44 -18.57 -7.02 -11.40
C TYR A 44 -20.05 -7.37 -11.55
N ASP A 45 -20.47 -7.86 -12.73
CA ASP A 45 -21.85 -8.31 -13.00
C ASP A 45 -22.25 -9.50 -12.13
N ALA A 46 -21.29 -10.35 -11.74
CA ALA A 46 -21.49 -11.45 -10.78
C ALA A 46 -21.58 -10.98 -9.32
N GLY A 47 -21.52 -9.68 -9.05
CA GLY A 47 -21.63 -9.10 -7.71
C GLY A 47 -20.31 -9.01 -6.95
N GLN A 48 -19.17 -9.31 -7.59
CA GLN A 48 -17.85 -9.21 -6.98
C GLN A 48 -17.39 -7.75 -6.91
N THR A 49 -16.48 -7.48 -5.99
CA THR A 49 -15.79 -6.19 -5.89
C THR A 49 -14.50 -6.24 -6.70
N VAL A 50 -14.28 -5.26 -7.56
CA VAL A 50 -13.18 -5.23 -8.52
C VAL A 50 -12.32 -3.99 -8.26
N PHE A 51 -11.02 -4.21 -8.12
CA PHE A 51 -10.01 -3.17 -8.01
C PHE A 51 -8.96 -3.37 -9.10
N ILE A 52 -8.56 -2.29 -9.74
CA ILE A 52 -7.63 -2.33 -10.85
C ILE A 52 -6.56 -1.26 -10.63
N ILE A 53 -5.30 -1.67 -10.71
CA ILE A 53 -4.17 -0.77 -10.89
C ILE A 53 -3.85 -0.79 -12.39
N ASP A 54 -4.19 0.30 -13.07
CA ASP A 54 -4.10 0.46 -14.51
C ASP A 54 -2.86 1.25 -14.91
N VAL A 55 -2.32 0.92 -16.09
CA VAL A 55 -1.23 1.65 -16.73
C VAL A 55 -1.61 1.91 -18.19
N GLY A 56 -1.94 3.15 -18.52
CA GLY A 56 -2.24 3.56 -19.89
C GLY A 56 -3.72 3.61 -20.24
N ASP A 57 -4.56 4.00 -19.29
CA ASP A 57 -6.00 4.31 -19.45
C ASP A 57 -6.86 3.18 -20.04
N SER A 58 -6.43 1.91 -19.87
CA SER A 58 -7.08 0.74 -20.50
C SER A 58 -8.50 0.47 -20.00
N TYR A 59 -8.83 0.91 -18.79
CA TYR A 59 -10.14 0.65 -18.14
C TYR A 59 -11.01 1.88 -17.99
N GLN A 60 -10.59 3.06 -18.45
CA GLN A 60 -11.32 4.30 -18.31
C GLN A 60 -12.73 4.23 -18.94
N GLY A 61 -12.82 3.67 -20.15
CA GLY A 61 -14.11 3.51 -20.85
C GLY A 61 -15.06 2.58 -20.11
N LEU A 62 -14.57 1.43 -19.63
CA LEU A 62 -15.38 0.49 -18.85
C LEU A 62 -15.85 1.12 -17.54
N CYS A 63 -14.94 1.83 -16.86
CA CYS A 63 -15.24 2.52 -15.62
C CYS A 63 -16.37 3.55 -15.81
N SER A 64 -16.32 4.33 -16.89
CA SER A 64 -17.37 5.30 -17.23
C SER A 64 -18.74 4.66 -17.47
N VAL A 65 -18.77 3.52 -18.19
CA VAL A 65 -20.02 2.77 -18.42
C VAL A 65 -20.61 2.27 -17.11
N ILE A 66 -19.78 1.67 -16.24
CA ILE A 66 -20.23 1.17 -14.92
C ILE A 66 -20.72 2.33 -14.04
N ASN A 67 -20.04 3.47 -14.09
CA ASN A 67 -20.44 4.65 -13.34
C ASN A 67 -21.85 5.13 -13.75
N GLU A 68 -22.11 5.24 -15.04
CA GLU A 68 -23.41 5.60 -15.58
C GLU A 68 -24.50 4.59 -15.21
N GLU A 69 -24.27 3.29 -15.43
CA GLU A 69 -25.19 2.21 -15.10
C GLU A 69 -25.53 2.12 -13.60
N SER A 70 -24.55 2.42 -12.73
CA SER A 70 -24.74 2.39 -11.28
C SER A 70 -25.35 3.67 -10.69
N GLY A 71 -25.54 4.71 -11.50
CA GLY A 71 -25.96 6.03 -11.04
C GLY A 71 -24.89 6.72 -10.17
N GLY A 72 -23.61 6.56 -10.51
CA GLY A 72 -22.48 7.20 -9.85
C GLY A 72 -21.95 6.48 -8.60
N ARG A 73 -22.52 5.32 -8.24
CA ARG A 73 -22.08 4.58 -7.03
C ARG A 73 -20.82 3.75 -7.24
N ASP A 74 -20.70 3.15 -8.41
CA ASP A 74 -19.59 2.30 -8.82
C ASP A 74 -18.90 2.88 -10.05
N GLY A 75 -17.78 2.34 -10.47
CA GLY A 75 -17.03 2.85 -11.61
C GLY A 75 -16.28 4.13 -11.28
N ILE A 76 -15.53 4.13 -10.19
CA ILE A 76 -14.71 5.29 -9.79
C ILE A 76 -13.31 5.14 -10.40
N TYR A 77 -12.92 6.17 -11.14
CA TYR A 77 -11.61 6.24 -11.78
C TYR A 77 -10.74 7.28 -11.08
N HIS A 78 -9.71 6.79 -10.39
CA HIS A 78 -8.72 7.63 -9.73
C HIS A 78 -7.53 7.81 -10.66
N THR A 79 -7.21 9.05 -11.00
CA THR A 79 -6.01 9.39 -11.75
C THR A 79 -5.21 10.41 -10.97
N TRP A 80 -3.88 10.37 -11.14
CA TRP A 80 -3.00 11.36 -10.57
C TRP A 80 -3.27 12.73 -11.19
N ASP A 81 -3.59 13.69 -10.34
CA ASP A 81 -3.70 15.10 -10.70
C ASP A 81 -3.00 15.95 -9.62
N LYS A 82 -2.19 16.91 -10.03
CA LYS A 82 -1.50 17.83 -9.10
C LYS A 82 -2.47 18.71 -8.31
N GLU A 83 -3.63 19.02 -8.89
CA GLU A 83 -4.67 19.84 -8.26
C GLU A 83 -5.52 19.01 -7.28
N HIS A 84 -5.67 17.70 -7.53
CA HIS A 84 -6.45 16.78 -6.72
C HIS A 84 -5.63 15.52 -6.41
N PRO A 85 -4.57 15.63 -5.58
CA PRO A 85 -3.72 14.51 -5.27
C PRO A 85 -4.49 13.42 -4.53
N ILE A 86 -4.15 12.16 -4.82
CA ILE A 86 -4.67 11.03 -4.06
C ILE A 86 -3.87 10.94 -2.76
N THR A 87 -4.58 10.91 -1.64
CA THR A 87 -3.99 10.77 -0.30
C THR A 87 -4.40 9.44 0.31
N PHE A 88 -3.52 8.85 1.10
CA PHE A 88 -3.73 7.56 1.76
C PHE A 88 -3.55 7.67 3.26
N ASP A 89 -4.17 6.75 3.98
CA ASP A 89 -3.96 6.58 5.40
C ASP A 89 -2.84 5.55 5.66
N ALA A 90 -1.73 6.01 6.22
CA ALA A 90 -0.61 5.14 6.58
C ALA A 90 -0.85 4.34 7.86
N PHE A 91 -1.86 4.72 8.66
CA PHE A 91 -2.05 4.24 10.02
C PHE A 91 -3.44 3.59 10.21
N ILE A 92 -3.94 2.94 9.15
CA ILE A 92 -5.21 2.21 9.21
C ILE A 92 -5.15 1.17 10.35
N GLY A 93 -6.06 1.27 11.32
CA GLY A 93 -6.16 0.32 12.42
C GLY A 93 -5.03 0.41 13.45
N ILE A 94 -4.35 1.57 13.56
CA ILE A 94 -3.21 1.74 14.49
C ILE A 94 -3.57 1.43 15.95
N GLU A 95 -4.82 1.59 16.34
CA GLU A 95 -5.35 1.26 17.66
C GLU A 95 -5.18 -0.22 18.00
N ASP A 96 -5.15 -1.09 16.99
CA ASP A 96 -5.02 -2.55 17.10
C ASP A 96 -3.59 -3.06 16.83
N TRP A 97 -2.63 -2.19 16.49
CA TRP A 97 -1.27 -2.62 16.15
C TRP A 97 -0.50 -3.17 17.35
N VAL A 98 -0.83 -2.68 18.54
CA VAL A 98 -0.21 -3.14 19.79
C VAL A 98 -1.28 -3.64 20.76
N ASP A 99 -0.96 -4.71 21.50
CA ASP A 99 -1.80 -5.22 22.56
C ASP A 99 -1.73 -4.36 23.85
N THR A 100 -2.46 -4.78 24.87
CA THR A 100 -2.48 -4.09 26.16
C THR A 100 -1.14 -4.08 26.89
N THR A 101 -0.19 -4.94 26.48
CA THR A 101 1.16 -5.01 27.03
C THR A 101 2.18 -4.24 26.20
N GLY A 102 1.74 -3.54 25.12
CA GLY A 102 2.60 -2.80 24.20
C GLY A 102 3.39 -3.69 23.25
N ARG A 103 2.98 -4.95 23.05
CA ARG A 103 3.60 -5.84 22.05
C ARG A 103 2.87 -5.68 20.72
N LEU A 104 3.64 -5.66 19.61
CA LEU A 104 3.06 -5.72 18.27
C LEU A 104 2.24 -6.99 18.12
N GLN A 105 1.04 -6.86 17.56
CA GLN A 105 0.25 -8.00 17.16
C GLN A 105 0.94 -8.76 16.02
N GLN A 106 0.85 -10.09 16.04
CA GLN A 106 1.36 -10.91 14.95
C GLN A 106 0.54 -10.63 13.68
N ASP A 107 1.21 -10.58 12.53
CA ASP A 107 0.61 -10.40 11.20
C ASP A 107 -0.20 -9.09 11.04
N CYS A 108 0.23 -8.01 11.70
CA CYS A 108 -0.37 -6.71 11.55
C CYS A 108 0.02 -6.08 10.19
N ASP A 109 -0.93 -6.04 9.24
CA ASP A 109 -0.68 -5.52 7.88
C ASP A 109 -0.24 -4.05 7.90
N GLY A 110 -0.82 -3.23 8.78
CA GLY A 110 -0.43 -1.82 8.88
C GLY A 110 1.03 -1.64 9.31
N VAL A 111 1.51 -2.47 10.22
CA VAL A 111 2.93 -2.49 10.61
C VAL A 111 3.79 -2.95 9.44
N ASN A 112 3.42 -4.05 8.78
CA ASN A 112 4.15 -4.59 7.64
C ASN A 112 4.20 -3.58 6.48
N PHE A 113 3.08 -2.90 6.22
CA PHE A 113 3.02 -1.82 5.24
C PHE A 113 4.02 -0.70 5.59
N LEU A 114 3.95 -0.18 6.82
CA LEU A 114 4.79 0.95 7.22
C LEU A 114 6.28 0.60 7.18
N LEU A 115 6.64 -0.62 7.58
CA LEU A 115 8.01 -1.12 7.47
C LEU A 115 8.44 -1.21 6.01
N SER A 116 7.63 -1.79 5.13
CA SER A 116 7.92 -1.88 3.69
C SER A 116 8.02 -0.50 3.05
N PHE A 117 7.16 0.44 3.46
CA PHE A 117 7.20 1.84 3.00
C PHE A 117 8.52 2.50 3.39
N LEU A 118 8.90 2.43 4.67
CA LEU A 118 10.15 3.02 5.17
C LEU A 118 11.39 2.34 4.58
N GLN A 119 11.35 1.03 4.35
CA GLN A 119 12.43 0.29 3.70
C GLN A 119 12.59 0.66 2.22
N THR A 120 11.50 0.94 1.52
CA THR A 120 11.55 1.41 0.13
C THR A 120 12.05 2.85 0.07
N LEU A 121 11.62 3.68 1.02
CA LEU A 121 11.99 5.08 1.11
C LEU A 121 13.48 5.28 1.40
N TRP A 122 14.01 4.53 2.34
CA TRP A 122 15.36 4.69 2.86
C TRP A 122 16.13 3.37 2.88
N ALA A 123 17.34 3.42 2.36
CA ALA A 123 18.30 2.32 2.46
C ALA A 123 19.51 2.79 3.28
N PRO A 124 19.82 2.15 4.42
CA PRO A 124 20.98 2.52 5.23
C PRO A 124 22.29 2.29 4.47
N SER A 125 23.31 3.07 4.82
CA SER A 125 24.67 2.86 4.32
C SER A 125 25.12 1.42 4.66
N GLY A 126 25.40 0.60 3.65
CA GLY A 126 25.70 -0.82 3.83
C GLY A 126 24.52 -1.78 3.59
N GLY A 127 23.34 -1.27 3.21
CA GLY A 127 22.15 -2.05 2.89
C GLY A 127 21.34 -2.48 4.12
N TRP A 128 20.19 -3.09 3.87
CA TRP A 128 19.34 -3.62 4.92
C TRP A 128 19.93 -4.88 5.54
N ASN A 129 19.90 -4.94 6.87
CA ASN A 129 20.26 -6.10 7.65
C ASN A 129 19.23 -6.35 8.76
N ALA A 130 19.30 -7.49 9.42
CA ALA A 130 18.37 -7.87 10.47
C ALA A 130 18.33 -6.87 11.63
N ASP A 131 19.46 -6.28 11.98
CA ASP A 131 19.54 -5.27 13.06
C ASP A 131 18.73 -4.02 12.69
N SER A 132 18.96 -3.45 11.50
CA SER A 132 18.25 -2.25 11.04
C SER A 132 16.75 -2.48 10.94
N ALA A 133 16.33 -3.66 10.46
CA ALA A 133 14.92 -4.03 10.37
C ALA A 133 14.27 -4.15 11.76
N ASN A 134 14.94 -4.78 12.72
CA ASN A 134 14.44 -4.93 14.09
C ASN A 134 14.35 -3.58 14.81
N ILE A 135 15.35 -2.70 14.64
CA ILE A 135 15.34 -1.36 15.23
C ILE A 135 14.18 -0.55 14.67
N LEU A 136 13.97 -0.58 13.34
CA LEU A 136 12.86 0.11 12.70
C LEU A 136 11.50 -0.41 13.19
N LYS A 137 11.36 -1.72 13.33
CA LYS A 137 10.16 -2.37 13.88
C LYS A 137 9.89 -1.92 15.33
N GLN A 138 10.93 -1.80 16.14
CA GLN A 138 10.82 -1.29 17.50
C GLN A 138 10.35 0.17 17.52
N ILE A 139 10.90 1.03 16.66
CA ILE A 139 10.50 2.45 16.54
C ILE A 139 9.03 2.56 16.16
N VAL A 140 8.57 1.76 15.18
CA VAL A 140 7.15 1.72 14.78
C VAL A 140 6.25 1.26 15.92
N ARG A 141 6.68 0.24 16.69
CA ARG A 141 5.96 -0.23 17.88
C ARG A 141 5.84 0.86 18.94
N ASP A 142 6.94 1.54 19.25
CA ASP A 142 6.98 2.57 20.30
C ASP A 142 6.11 3.78 19.88
N PHE A 143 6.13 4.14 18.60
CA PHE A 143 5.23 5.14 18.05
C PHE A 143 3.76 4.72 18.20
N ALA A 144 3.38 3.52 17.75
CA ALA A 144 2.02 3.02 17.85
C ALA A 144 1.53 2.99 19.31
N SER A 145 2.40 2.53 20.24
CA SER A 145 2.09 2.54 21.68
C SER A 145 1.84 3.94 22.20
N SER A 146 2.62 4.93 21.75
CA SER A 146 2.47 6.34 22.16
C SER A 146 1.18 6.99 21.62
N ARG A 147 0.60 6.43 20.55
CA ARG A 147 -0.60 6.98 19.88
C ARG A 147 -1.89 6.26 20.21
N ARG A 148 -1.85 5.15 20.92
CA ARG A 148 -2.98 4.28 21.21
C ARG A 148 -4.19 4.99 21.83
N GLU A 149 -3.95 5.96 22.72
CA GLU A 149 -5.00 6.68 23.45
C GLU A 149 -5.31 8.07 22.87
N MET A 150 -4.72 8.40 21.71
CA MET A 150 -4.94 9.71 21.11
C MET A 150 -6.25 9.74 20.32
N ALA A 151 -7.06 10.77 20.56
CA ALA A 151 -8.32 10.96 19.85
C ALA A 151 -8.16 11.31 18.36
N GLN A 152 -6.99 11.80 17.97
CA GLN A 152 -6.71 12.21 16.60
C GLN A 152 -5.88 11.16 15.88
N ARG A 153 -6.31 10.77 14.67
CA ARG A 153 -5.58 9.86 13.79
C ARG A 153 -4.22 10.44 13.45
N PRO A 154 -3.13 9.67 13.62
CA PRO A 154 -1.80 10.13 13.24
C PRO A 154 -1.64 10.19 11.72
N ILE A 155 -0.70 11.01 11.26
CA ILE A 155 -0.24 11.15 9.88
C ILE A 155 1.26 10.84 9.81
N PHE A 156 1.80 10.72 8.61
CA PHE A 156 3.22 10.38 8.41
C PHE A 156 4.16 11.43 9.05
N ASN A 157 3.76 12.70 9.03
CA ASN A 157 4.53 13.75 9.70
C ASN A 157 4.61 13.55 11.22
N ASP A 158 3.55 13.02 11.85
CA ASP A 158 3.58 12.72 13.30
C ASP A 158 4.62 11.62 13.64
N LEU A 159 4.78 10.62 12.77
CA LEU A 159 5.82 9.61 12.92
C LEU A 159 7.21 10.23 12.76
N ARG A 160 7.40 11.06 11.76
CA ARG A 160 8.68 11.75 11.54
C ARG A 160 9.04 12.65 12.73
N GLU A 161 8.10 13.41 13.24
CA GLU A 161 8.29 14.26 14.42
C GLU A 161 8.64 13.42 15.66
N TYR A 162 7.96 12.31 15.86
CA TYR A 162 8.28 11.37 16.95
C TYR A 162 9.73 10.87 16.84
N ILE A 163 10.16 10.47 15.64
CA ILE A 163 11.53 10.04 15.40
C ILE A 163 12.52 11.17 15.72
N VAL A 164 12.26 12.39 15.25
CA VAL A 164 13.13 13.56 15.47
C VAL A 164 13.20 13.97 16.94
N GLN A 165 12.06 13.98 17.64
CA GLN A 165 11.98 14.53 18.99
C GLN A 165 12.22 13.51 20.09
N VAL A 166 11.94 12.22 19.84
CA VAL A 166 12.02 11.18 20.87
C VAL A 166 13.14 10.19 20.60
N ILE A 167 13.26 9.67 19.37
CA ILE A 167 14.20 8.59 19.07
C ILE A 167 15.60 9.13 18.78
N ALA A 168 15.75 10.12 17.91
CA ALA A 168 17.05 10.63 17.51
C ALA A 168 17.88 11.17 18.70
N PRO A 169 17.32 11.92 19.67
CA PRO A 169 18.06 12.34 20.86
C PRO A 169 18.60 11.16 21.68
N GLN A 170 17.85 10.05 21.75
CA GLN A 170 18.31 8.84 22.45
C GLN A 170 19.45 8.17 21.68
N VAL A 171 19.30 7.97 20.37
CA VAL A 171 20.36 7.38 19.51
C VAL A 171 21.67 8.18 19.57
N HIS A 172 21.58 9.51 19.69
CA HIS A 172 22.75 10.40 19.82
C HIS A 172 23.27 10.54 21.25
N SER A 173 22.55 10.04 22.25
CA SER A 173 22.98 10.09 23.64
C SER A 173 24.06 9.03 23.94
N ARG A 174 24.74 9.17 25.10
CA ARG A 174 25.67 8.15 25.57
C ARG A 174 24.98 6.85 25.98
N GLU A 175 23.74 6.92 26.40
CA GLU A 175 22.94 5.77 26.83
C GLU A 175 22.35 5.02 25.63
N GLY A 176 22.27 5.67 24.47
CA GLY A 176 21.69 5.12 23.26
C GLY A 176 20.18 4.88 23.36
N TYR A 177 19.57 4.50 22.24
CA TYR A 177 18.21 3.98 22.21
C TYR A 177 18.22 2.49 22.55
N ILE A 178 17.32 2.05 23.43
CA ILE A 178 17.27 0.64 23.85
C ILE A 178 16.28 -0.12 22.98
N CYS A 179 16.80 -1.06 22.20
CA CYS A 179 16.03 -1.98 21.38
C CYS A 179 16.26 -3.42 21.86
N ASP A 180 15.21 -4.09 22.36
CA ASP A 180 15.26 -5.46 22.89
C ASP A 180 16.47 -5.71 23.82
N SER A 181 16.71 -4.79 24.77
CA SER A 181 17.83 -4.78 25.71
C SER A 181 19.20 -4.52 25.08
N VAL A 182 19.26 -4.14 23.82
CA VAL A 182 20.50 -3.79 23.12
C VAL A 182 20.57 -2.28 22.95
N GLN A 183 21.72 -1.71 23.29
CA GLN A 183 21.99 -0.29 23.09
C GLN A 183 22.23 -0.01 21.60
N VAL A 184 21.51 0.96 21.05
CA VAL A 184 21.58 1.42 19.67
C VAL A 184 22.08 2.86 19.66
N ASP A 185 23.24 3.08 19.06
CA ASP A 185 23.82 4.39 18.81
C ASP A 185 23.80 4.74 17.31
N HIS A 186 24.22 5.96 16.96
CA HIS A 186 24.29 6.46 15.58
C HIS A 186 25.25 5.66 14.67
N LYS A 187 26.15 4.83 15.22
CA LYS A 187 27.03 3.96 14.42
C LYS A 187 26.32 2.67 14.01
N ARG A 188 25.36 2.23 14.84
CA ARG A 188 24.60 1.01 14.61
C ARG A 188 23.35 1.26 13.76
N PHE A 189 22.77 2.46 13.87
CA PHE A 189 21.56 2.83 13.12
C PHE A 189 21.64 4.26 12.61
N ASP A 190 21.56 4.43 11.29
CA ASP A 190 21.62 5.72 10.59
C ASP A 190 20.28 6.46 10.70
N ILE A 191 20.00 6.99 11.90
CA ILE A 191 18.77 7.71 12.20
C ILE A 191 18.67 9.00 11.39
N ASP A 192 19.79 9.70 11.14
CA ASP A 192 19.82 10.95 10.41
C ASP A 192 19.49 10.74 8.93
N GLY A 193 20.00 9.67 8.32
CA GLY A 193 19.67 9.26 6.97
C GLY A 193 18.19 8.90 6.83
N LEU A 194 17.60 8.23 7.82
CA LEU A 194 16.16 7.95 7.84
C LEU A 194 15.34 9.25 7.89
N ILE A 195 15.68 10.18 8.80
CA ILE A 195 14.99 11.47 8.95
C ILE A 195 15.07 12.29 7.66
N LEU A 196 16.23 12.30 7.02
CA LEU A 196 16.44 13.00 5.75
C LEU A 196 15.56 12.41 4.65
N ALA A 197 15.55 11.08 4.50
CA ALA A 197 14.75 10.40 3.49
C ALA A 197 13.23 10.61 3.69
N MET A 198 12.77 10.71 4.94
CA MET A 198 11.37 11.02 5.26
C MET A 198 10.98 12.46 4.90
N GLY A 199 11.94 13.37 4.68
CA GLY A 199 11.69 14.79 4.48
C GLY A 199 10.79 15.10 3.28
N ASP A 200 10.98 14.43 2.16
CA ASP A 200 10.18 14.63 0.94
C ASP A 200 8.71 14.19 1.11
N TYR A 201 8.42 13.32 2.06
CA TYR A 201 7.08 12.78 2.35
C TYR A 201 6.44 13.40 3.60
N ALA A 202 7.14 14.26 4.30
CA ALA A 202 6.63 15.06 5.42
C ALA A 202 5.78 16.23 4.91
N GLU A 203 5.04 16.88 5.79
CA GLU A 203 4.32 18.12 5.48
C GLU A 203 5.27 19.17 4.90
N GLY A 204 4.90 19.75 3.76
CA GLY A 204 5.73 20.71 3.03
C GLY A 204 6.79 20.08 2.11
N GLY A 205 7.01 18.78 2.17
CA GLY A 205 7.86 18.06 1.22
C GLY A 205 7.19 17.84 -0.14
N ALA A 206 7.99 17.43 -1.14
CA ALA A 206 7.53 17.26 -2.52
C ALA A 206 6.35 16.29 -2.66
N PHE A 207 6.30 15.26 -1.83
CA PHE A 207 5.27 14.20 -1.79
C PHE A 207 4.47 14.20 -0.48
N GLY A 208 4.51 15.30 0.28
CA GLY A 208 3.85 15.42 1.57
C GLY A 208 2.34 15.20 1.54
N PHE A 209 1.68 15.43 0.39
CA PHE A 209 0.26 15.16 0.21
C PHE A 209 -0.10 13.68 0.32
N LEU A 210 0.85 12.74 0.11
CA LEU A 210 0.56 11.32 -0.05
C LEU A 210 0.01 10.68 1.24
N LEU A 211 0.53 11.05 2.43
CA LEU A 211 0.26 10.38 3.71
C LEU A 211 -0.02 11.36 4.87
N ASN A 212 -0.30 12.62 4.58
CA ASN A 212 -0.49 13.63 5.63
C ASN A 212 -1.89 14.28 5.61
N ASP A 213 -2.89 13.53 5.15
CA ASP A 213 -4.29 13.93 5.32
C ASP A 213 -4.88 13.18 6.53
N ARG A 214 -5.38 13.92 7.51
CA ARG A 214 -6.02 13.35 8.71
C ARG A 214 -7.43 12.81 8.45
N SER A 215 -7.99 13.12 7.28
CA SER A 215 -9.34 12.71 6.87
C SER A 215 -9.35 12.28 5.41
N PRO A 216 -8.51 11.29 5.01
CA PRO A 216 -8.43 10.86 3.63
C PRO A 216 -9.78 10.33 3.16
N ARG A 217 -10.08 10.56 1.88
CA ARG A 217 -11.32 10.05 1.27
C ARG A 217 -11.29 8.51 1.28
N ASP A 218 -12.46 7.89 1.45
CA ASP A 218 -12.60 6.46 1.21
C ASP A 218 -12.50 6.19 -0.30
N LEU A 219 -11.31 5.81 -0.73
CA LEU A 219 -11.01 5.49 -2.14
C LEU A 219 -11.62 4.16 -2.60
N PHE A 220 -12.15 3.36 -1.67
CA PHE A 220 -12.62 2.00 -1.90
C PHE A 220 -14.12 1.82 -1.58
N SER A 221 -14.89 2.90 -1.54
CA SER A 221 -16.33 2.85 -1.31
C SER A 221 -17.13 2.19 -2.45
N SER A 222 -16.57 2.22 -3.66
CA SER A 222 -17.15 1.64 -4.88
C SER A 222 -16.80 0.15 -5.02
N ARG A 223 -17.72 -0.62 -5.64
CA ARG A 223 -17.43 -2.02 -6.01
C ARG A 223 -16.60 -2.16 -7.28
N PHE A 224 -16.41 -1.10 -8.04
CA PHE A 224 -15.52 -1.08 -9.21
C PHE A 224 -14.66 0.17 -9.16
N THR A 225 -13.39 -0.01 -8.84
CA THR A 225 -12.44 1.10 -8.64
C THR A 225 -11.19 0.87 -9.49
N VAL A 226 -10.78 1.90 -10.20
CA VAL A 226 -9.57 1.90 -11.02
C VAL A 226 -8.62 2.99 -10.53
N PHE A 227 -7.36 2.64 -10.35
CA PHE A 227 -6.26 3.55 -10.07
C PHE A 227 -5.34 3.61 -11.30
N GLU A 228 -5.38 4.71 -12.04
CA GLU A 228 -4.47 4.97 -13.15
C GLU A 228 -3.16 5.53 -12.61
N VAL A 229 -2.08 4.77 -12.79
CA VAL A 229 -0.78 5.09 -12.20
C VAL A 229 0.31 5.42 -13.24
N ASP A 230 -0.01 5.43 -14.54
CA ASP A 230 1.00 5.72 -15.59
C ASP A 230 1.57 7.14 -15.45
N LYS A 231 0.74 8.10 -15.08
CA LYS A 231 1.17 9.49 -14.84
C LYS A 231 2.19 9.61 -13.70
N LEU A 232 2.20 8.65 -12.76
CA LEU A 232 3.21 8.58 -11.70
C LEU A 232 4.58 8.18 -12.25
N SER A 233 4.64 7.43 -13.35
CA SER A 233 5.89 7.02 -14.00
C SER A 233 6.63 8.19 -14.66
N GLY A 234 5.93 9.27 -14.97
CA GLY A 234 6.51 10.54 -15.48
C GLY A 234 7.19 11.38 -14.40
N ILE A 235 7.01 11.06 -13.12
CA ILE A 235 7.78 11.60 -12.02
C ILE A 235 9.10 10.82 -12.03
N ASN A 236 10.23 11.50 -12.26
CA ASN A 236 11.58 10.89 -12.33
C ASN A 236 12.06 10.27 -11.00
N ASP A 237 11.16 9.60 -10.28
CA ASP A 237 11.43 8.92 -9.03
C ASP A 237 10.77 7.53 -9.05
N SER A 238 11.58 6.52 -9.34
CA SER A 238 11.12 5.12 -9.35
C SER A 238 10.62 4.64 -7.97
N LYS A 239 11.10 5.26 -6.87
CA LYS A 239 10.66 4.97 -5.52
C LYS A 239 9.23 5.47 -5.29
N PHE A 240 8.90 6.67 -5.78
CA PHE A 240 7.56 7.24 -5.63
C PHE A 240 6.49 6.34 -6.22
N TYR A 241 6.71 5.79 -7.43
CA TYR A 241 5.81 4.81 -8.04
C TYR A 241 5.58 3.60 -7.13
N SER A 242 6.67 2.98 -6.64
CA SER A 242 6.60 1.82 -5.74
C SER A 242 5.85 2.15 -4.44
N LEU A 243 6.10 3.32 -3.86
CA LEU A 243 5.43 3.78 -2.64
C LEU A 243 3.92 4.01 -2.85
N CYS A 244 3.52 4.56 -4.00
CA CYS A 244 2.10 4.68 -4.35
C CYS A 244 1.42 3.32 -4.46
N ILE A 245 2.05 2.34 -5.11
CA ILE A 245 1.51 0.96 -5.19
C ILE A 245 1.36 0.36 -3.79
N LEU A 246 2.36 0.51 -2.91
CA LEU A 246 2.26 0.05 -1.52
C LEU A 246 1.07 0.70 -0.79
N CYS A 247 0.84 1.99 -0.96
CA CYS A 247 -0.29 2.70 -0.36
C CYS A 247 -1.64 2.16 -0.86
N ILE A 248 -1.77 1.93 -2.18
CA ILE A 248 -2.97 1.34 -2.77
C ILE A 248 -3.21 -0.06 -2.20
N MET A 249 -2.17 -0.91 -2.15
CA MET A 249 -2.26 -2.27 -1.62
C MET A 249 -2.64 -2.30 -0.14
N ASN A 250 -2.05 -1.43 0.69
CA ASN A 250 -2.40 -1.31 2.10
C ASN A 250 -3.87 -0.96 2.29
N SER A 251 -4.35 0.05 1.58
CA SER A 251 -5.74 0.50 1.65
C SER A 251 -6.70 -0.58 1.14
N PHE A 252 -6.32 -1.29 0.07
CA PHE A 252 -7.06 -2.45 -0.43
C PHE A 252 -7.17 -3.55 0.62
N ASN A 253 -6.05 -3.98 1.21
CA ASN A 253 -6.02 -5.04 2.21
C ASN A 253 -6.86 -4.70 3.43
N ALA A 254 -6.77 -3.46 3.93
CA ALA A 254 -7.59 -2.97 5.04
C ALA A 254 -9.09 -3.04 4.69
N ARG A 255 -9.48 -2.60 3.48
CA ARG A 255 -10.88 -2.67 3.03
C ARG A 255 -11.37 -4.10 2.85
N MET A 256 -10.50 -5.00 2.36
CA MET A 256 -10.84 -6.40 2.15
C MET A 256 -11.22 -7.14 3.43
N ARG A 257 -10.62 -6.77 4.55
CA ARG A 257 -10.96 -7.35 5.88
C ARG A 257 -12.33 -6.88 6.38
N CYS A 258 -12.75 -5.69 6.02
CA CYS A 258 -14.01 -5.09 6.48
C CYS A 258 -15.22 -5.42 5.61
N THR A 259 -15.02 -6.06 4.45
CA THR A 259 -16.11 -6.35 3.50
C THR A 259 -16.25 -7.84 3.24
N SER A 260 -17.50 -8.33 3.12
CA SER A 260 -17.81 -9.70 2.70
C SER A 260 -17.83 -9.84 1.18
N GLY A 261 -17.82 -11.09 0.68
CA GLY A 261 -17.92 -11.39 -0.73
C GLY A 261 -16.58 -11.56 -1.44
N MET A 262 -16.66 -12.02 -2.69
CA MET A 262 -15.50 -12.27 -3.53
C MET A 262 -14.95 -10.97 -4.09
N LYS A 263 -13.63 -10.86 -4.17
CA LYS A 263 -12.93 -9.67 -4.59
C LYS A 263 -11.88 -10.03 -5.63
N VAL A 264 -11.71 -9.15 -6.59
CA VAL A 264 -10.75 -9.31 -7.68
C VAL A 264 -9.84 -8.08 -7.69
N MET A 265 -8.55 -8.31 -7.63
CA MET A 265 -7.55 -7.28 -7.87
C MET A 265 -6.81 -7.59 -9.17
N VAL A 266 -6.73 -6.60 -10.04
CA VAL A 266 -5.94 -6.66 -11.27
C VAL A 266 -4.80 -5.65 -11.16
N ILE A 267 -3.58 -6.10 -11.47
CA ILE A 267 -2.40 -5.25 -11.50
C ILE A 267 -1.84 -5.33 -12.92
N GLU A 268 -2.02 -4.26 -13.69
CA GLU A 268 -1.39 -4.13 -15.00
C GLU A 268 0.11 -3.86 -14.83
N GLU A 269 0.90 -4.32 -15.80
CA GLU A 269 2.37 -4.16 -15.77
C GLU A 269 3.00 -4.64 -14.43
N ALA A 270 2.44 -5.69 -13.83
CA ALA A 270 2.83 -6.21 -12.51
C ALA A 270 4.35 -6.49 -12.39
N TRP A 271 5.04 -6.74 -13.51
CA TRP A 271 6.48 -6.94 -13.55
C TRP A 271 7.26 -5.70 -13.04
N LYS A 272 6.73 -4.48 -13.20
CA LYS A 272 7.37 -3.25 -12.67
C LYS A 272 7.36 -3.25 -11.14
N ALA A 273 6.29 -3.75 -10.54
CA ALA A 273 6.17 -3.87 -9.08
C ALA A 273 7.05 -5.05 -8.56
N ILE A 274 7.02 -6.20 -9.23
CA ILE A 274 7.79 -7.40 -8.84
C ILE A 274 9.31 -7.20 -8.98
N ALA A 275 9.76 -6.33 -9.88
CA ALA A 275 11.18 -6.02 -10.04
C ALA A 275 11.81 -5.34 -8.80
N ASN A 276 11.02 -4.84 -7.87
CA ASN A 276 11.48 -4.32 -6.59
C ASN A 276 11.40 -5.43 -5.53
N GLU A 277 12.54 -5.84 -4.93
CA GLU A 277 12.61 -6.93 -3.95
C GLU A 277 11.68 -6.71 -2.75
N THR A 278 11.57 -5.48 -2.24
CA THR A 278 10.68 -5.13 -1.13
C THR A 278 9.21 -5.32 -1.51
N MET A 279 8.85 -4.92 -2.73
CA MET A 279 7.50 -5.08 -3.27
C MET A 279 7.14 -6.55 -3.52
N SER A 280 8.08 -7.36 -4.02
CA SER A 280 7.81 -8.77 -4.30
C SER A 280 7.47 -9.58 -3.04
N GLY A 281 7.98 -9.16 -1.88
CA GLY A 281 7.64 -9.77 -0.59
C GLY A 281 6.30 -9.32 -0.02
N TYR A 282 5.74 -8.21 -0.53
CA TYR A 282 4.46 -7.66 -0.09
C TYR A 282 3.28 -8.11 -0.98
N LEU A 283 3.53 -8.40 -2.27
CA LEU A 283 2.55 -8.93 -3.23
C LEU A 283 2.37 -10.45 -3.07
#